data_7e10f99ecfeb3c7bb8429b3c1aa773cf
#
_entry.id   7e10f99ecfeb3c7bb8429b3c1aa773cf
#
_cell.length_a   1.000
_cell.length_b   1.000
_cell.length_c   1.000
_cell.angle_alpha   90.00
_cell.angle_beta   90.00
_cell.angle_gamma   90.00
#
_symmetry.space_group_name_H-M   'P 1'
#
loop_
_entity.id
_entity.type
_entity.pdbx_description
1 polymer ?
#
loop_
_entity_poly.entity_id
_entity_poly.type
_entity_poly.pdbx_seq_one_letter_code
_entity_poly.pdbx_strand_id
1 'polypeptide(L)'
;YYSKTKQWHSFLSTFDSESHSKNHTFISLCEVEPGIIWAGGYSSGIYQINKKQLSIDFFTPSLFSNLNIRPDKYIRSIMKDSSGNIWSGGYYNLKEIDYSRKNIRHFPGLNGITAIIEKDSTHMWIGTATGLYLLEKVTGKYSYIQMPVESYYIYSLYQASDGMLYIGTNNAGLLVYDTTKNTFRHYHRDNCALISNNIYTLLSDGKGNIFLSTEHGLSTFYPAEETFHNWTK
;
A
#
# COMPACT_ATOMS: atom_id res chain seq x y z
N TYR A 1 13.69 7.07 -14.94
CA TYR A 1 14.13 6.52 -16.24
C TYR A 1 13.20 6.98 -17.36
N TYR A 2 13.77 7.64 -18.37
CA TYR A 2 13.03 8.02 -19.56
C TYR A 2 13.30 6.99 -20.67
N SER A 3 12.31 6.16 -20.99
CA SER A 3 12.46 5.05 -21.96
C SER A 3 12.89 5.51 -23.37
N LYS A 4 12.50 6.73 -23.78
CA LYS A 4 12.88 7.30 -25.10
C LYS A 4 14.34 7.77 -25.15
N THR A 5 14.90 8.24 -24.05
CA THR A 5 16.26 8.82 -23.99
C THR A 5 17.25 7.91 -23.29
N LYS A 6 16.78 6.84 -22.61
CA LYS A 6 17.59 5.96 -21.75
C LYS A 6 18.38 6.72 -20.67
N GLN A 7 17.85 7.87 -20.21
CA GLN A 7 18.50 8.71 -19.21
C GLN A 7 17.94 8.43 -17.82
N TRP A 8 18.83 8.49 -16.83
CA TRP A 8 18.51 8.43 -15.41
C TRP A 8 18.68 9.82 -14.81
N HIS A 9 17.71 10.24 -14.01
CA HIS A 9 17.79 11.44 -13.20
C HIS A 9 17.80 11.08 -11.72
N SER A 10 18.76 11.63 -11.00
CA SER A 10 18.85 11.52 -9.55
C SER A 10 18.42 12.83 -8.91
N PHE A 11 17.55 12.77 -7.92
CA PHE A 11 17.03 13.93 -7.19
C PHE A 11 17.79 14.20 -5.88
N LEU A 12 18.80 13.40 -5.55
CA LEU A 12 19.48 13.44 -4.25
C LEU A 12 20.29 14.73 -4.00
N SER A 13 20.64 15.48 -5.05
CA SER A 13 21.46 16.69 -4.94
C SER A 13 20.70 17.96 -4.57
N THR A 14 19.37 17.92 -4.51
CA THR A 14 18.52 19.11 -4.28
C THR A 14 17.98 19.21 -2.85
N PHE A 15 18.25 18.20 -2.00
CA PHE A 15 17.85 18.25 -0.61
C PHE A 15 18.78 19.14 0.20
N ASP A 16 18.22 20.25 0.70
CA ASP A 16 18.92 21.19 1.55
C ASP A 16 19.31 20.53 2.89
N SER A 17 20.54 20.78 3.33
CA SER A 17 21.24 20.05 4.38
C SER A 17 20.77 20.33 5.81
N GLU A 18 19.79 21.20 6.02
CA GLU A 18 19.56 21.74 7.36
C GLU A 18 18.40 21.13 8.18
N SER A 19 17.52 20.31 7.63
CA SER A 19 16.35 19.89 8.41
C SER A 19 15.92 18.41 8.40
N HIS A 20 16.47 17.56 7.55
CA HIS A 20 15.99 16.18 7.44
C HIS A 20 17.12 15.16 7.30
N SER A 21 17.00 14.01 7.97
CA SER A 21 18.00 12.95 7.98
C SER A 21 18.49 12.59 6.57
N LYS A 22 19.80 12.40 6.41
CA LYS A 22 20.47 12.12 5.13
C LYS A 22 20.02 10.84 4.40
N ASN A 23 19.11 10.05 4.96
CA ASN A 23 18.63 8.79 4.40
C ASN A 23 17.12 8.86 4.15
N HIS A 24 16.72 9.20 2.93
CA HIS A 24 15.34 9.16 2.50
C HIS A 24 15.05 7.79 1.86
N THR A 25 14.36 6.92 2.58
CA THR A 25 13.86 5.66 2.03
C THR A 25 12.40 5.84 1.68
N PHE A 26 12.07 5.82 0.39
CA PHE A 26 10.69 5.81 -0.08
C PHE A 26 10.20 4.38 -0.23
N ILE A 27 9.02 4.10 0.29
CA ILE A 27 8.43 2.76 0.32
C ILE A 27 7.06 2.69 -0.36
N SER A 28 6.48 3.83 -0.72
CA SER A 28 5.24 3.89 -1.48
C SER A 28 5.26 5.05 -2.48
N LEU A 29 4.65 4.84 -3.64
CA LEU A 29 4.55 5.83 -4.71
C LEU A 29 3.13 5.84 -5.25
N CYS A 30 2.59 7.03 -5.53
CA CYS A 30 1.30 7.20 -6.15
C CYS A 30 1.31 8.43 -7.09
N GLU A 31 0.92 8.26 -8.35
CA GLU A 31 0.69 9.39 -9.24
C GLU A 31 -0.67 10.01 -8.88
N VAL A 32 -0.62 11.19 -8.25
CA VAL A 32 -1.81 11.90 -7.76
C VAL A 32 -2.45 12.74 -8.84
N GLU A 33 -1.65 13.30 -9.74
CA GLU A 33 -2.04 13.99 -10.97
C GLU A 33 -1.08 13.63 -12.10
N PRO A 34 -1.45 13.81 -13.38
CA PRO A 34 -0.54 13.53 -14.48
C PRO A 34 0.81 14.26 -14.35
N GLY A 35 1.86 13.51 -14.09
CA GLY A 35 3.21 14.04 -13.91
C GLY A 35 3.56 14.46 -12.48
N ILE A 36 2.65 14.34 -11.52
CA ILE A 36 2.89 14.59 -10.09
C ILE A 36 2.81 13.27 -9.33
N ILE A 37 3.93 12.85 -8.75
CA ILE A 37 4.00 11.62 -7.93
C ILE A 37 4.20 12.02 -6.47
N TRP A 38 3.44 11.40 -5.59
CA TRP A 38 3.73 11.43 -4.16
C TRP A 38 4.53 10.20 -3.76
N ALA A 39 5.57 10.44 -2.97
CA ALA A 39 6.45 9.40 -2.43
C ALA A 39 6.34 9.38 -0.91
N GLY A 40 5.92 8.26 -0.36
CA GLY A 40 5.85 8.04 1.08
C GLY A 40 7.16 7.53 1.65
N GLY A 41 7.69 8.22 2.65
CA GLY A 41 8.99 7.94 3.25
C GLY A 41 8.91 7.13 4.54
N TYR A 42 9.95 6.35 4.81
CA TYR A 42 10.06 5.54 6.03
C TYR A 42 10.25 6.37 7.31
N SER A 43 10.79 7.57 7.24
CA SER A 43 10.99 8.46 8.39
C SER A 43 10.90 9.93 8.04
N SER A 44 10.38 10.24 6.86
CA SER A 44 10.50 11.56 6.25
C SER A 44 9.18 12.13 5.69
N GLY A 45 8.03 11.46 5.94
CA GLY A 45 6.71 11.94 5.50
C GLY A 45 6.45 11.75 4.01
N ILE A 46 5.75 12.69 3.40
CA ILE A 46 5.40 12.64 1.96
C ILE A 46 6.25 13.66 1.20
N TYR A 47 6.76 13.24 0.04
CA TYR A 47 7.43 14.09 -0.93
C TYR A 47 6.62 14.13 -2.23
N GLN A 48 6.62 15.28 -2.86
CA GLN A 48 6.02 15.49 -4.18
C GLN A 48 7.12 15.55 -5.23
N ILE A 49 7.03 14.72 -6.23
CA ILE A 49 7.94 14.66 -7.38
C ILE A 49 7.20 15.20 -8.59
N ASN A 50 7.72 16.27 -9.19
CA ASN A 50 7.22 16.82 -10.44
C ASN A 50 8.06 16.29 -11.61
N LYS A 51 7.48 15.41 -12.43
CA LYS A 51 8.18 14.81 -13.59
C LYS A 51 8.54 15.80 -14.69
N LYS A 52 7.79 16.89 -14.83
CA LYS A 52 8.07 17.91 -15.87
C LYS A 52 9.19 18.87 -15.45
N GLN A 53 9.16 19.30 -14.19
CA GLN A 53 10.15 20.24 -13.63
C GLN A 53 11.41 19.52 -13.13
N LEU A 54 11.35 18.17 -13.02
CA LEU A 54 12.41 17.36 -12.42
C LEU A 54 12.76 17.85 -11.01
N SER A 55 11.73 18.25 -10.24
CA SER A 55 11.87 18.68 -8.85
C SER A 55 11.28 17.66 -7.90
N ILE A 56 11.80 17.67 -6.68
CA ILE A 56 11.27 16.95 -5.55
C ILE A 56 11.18 17.91 -4.36
N ASP A 57 10.00 18.02 -3.78
CA ASP A 57 9.72 18.94 -2.69
C ASP A 57 9.07 18.17 -1.53
N PHE A 58 9.37 18.59 -0.30
CA PHE A 58 8.68 18.05 0.85
C PHE A 58 7.22 18.53 0.85
N PHE A 59 6.31 17.57 0.88
CA PHE A 59 4.89 17.90 0.93
C PHE A 59 4.48 18.24 2.37
N THR A 60 4.53 19.51 2.70
CA THR A 60 3.87 20.08 3.88
C THR A 60 2.60 20.76 3.42
N PRO A 61 1.45 20.07 3.43
CA PRO A 61 0.21 20.75 3.16
C PRO A 61 0.03 21.85 4.22
N SER A 62 -0.15 23.08 3.79
CA SER A 62 -0.57 24.19 4.68
C SER A 62 -1.85 23.86 5.46
N LEU A 63 -2.59 22.86 4.99
CA LEU A 63 -3.74 22.23 5.63
C LEU A 63 -3.41 21.47 6.93
N PHE A 64 -2.18 20.94 7.07
CA PHE A 64 -1.78 20.25 8.30
C PHE A 64 -1.44 21.22 9.44
N SER A 65 -1.04 22.44 9.15
CA SER A 65 -0.66 23.43 10.16
C SER A 65 -1.83 23.92 10.99
N ASN A 66 -3.06 23.85 10.48
CA ASN A 66 -4.28 24.30 11.15
C ASN A 66 -5.01 23.19 11.96
N LEU A 67 -4.59 21.95 11.77
CA LEU A 67 -5.22 20.81 12.42
C LEU A 67 -4.23 20.23 13.39
N ASN A 68 -4.00 20.47 14.52
CA ASN A 68 -3.15 19.91 15.59
C ASN A 68 -2.74 18.41 15.40
N ILE A 69 -2.41 18.05 14.16
CA ILE A 69 -2.19 16.69 13.67
C ILE A 69 -0.69 16.50 13.54
N ARG A 70 -0.14 15.56 14.27
CA ARG A 70 1.26 15.15 14.09
C ARG A 70 1.46 14.67 12.65
N PRO A 71 2.42 15.25 11.91
CA PRO A 71 2.78 14.71 10.61
C PRO A 71 3.24 13.27 10.80
N ASP A 72 2.61 12.34 10.08
CA ASP A 72 3.07 10.97 10.07
C ASP A 72 4.39 10.91 9.31
N LYS A 73 5.46 10.53 9.99
CA LYS A 73 6.79 10.39 9.40
C LYS A 73 6.93 9.07 8.62
N TYR A 74 6.13 8.06 8.98
CA TYR A 74 6.18 6.73 8.41
C TYR A 74 4.96 6.53 7.52
N ILE A 75 5.13 6.76 6.21
CA ILE A 75 4.07 6.57 5.21
C ILE A 75 4.36 5.29 4.45
N ARG A 76 3.63 4.24 4.76
CA ARG A 76 3.81 2.91 4.15
C ARG A 76 2.94 2.69 2.93
N SER A 77 1.81 3.35 2.85
CA SER A 77 0.88 3.19 1.74
C SER A 77 0.31 4.53 1.34
N ILE A 78 0.34 4.81 0.04
CA ILE A 78 -0.34 5.94 -0.59
C ILE A 78 -1.06 5.38 -1.80
N MET A 79 -2.33 5.74 -1.95
CA MET A 79 -3.10 5.41 -3.13
C MET A 79 -4.10 6.51 -3.48
N LYS A 80 -4.50 6.57 -4.75
CA LYS A 80 -5.59 7.40 -5.24
C LYS A 80 -6.80 6.51 -5.50
N ASP A 81 -7.95 6.87 -4.93
CA ASP A 81 -9.18 6.13 -5.17
C ASP A 81 -9.86 6.57 -6.47
N SER A 82 -10.90 5.84 -6.87
CA SER A 82 -11.68 6.11 -8.09
C SER A 82 -12.40 7.46 -8.10
N SER A 83 -12.61 8.07 -6.93
CA SER A 83 -13.18 9.40 -6.76
C SER A 83 -12.12 10.52 -6.84
N GLY A 84 -10.84 10.17 -6.89
CA GLY A 84 -9.73 11.12 -6.96
C GLY A 84 -9.16 11.53 -5.60
N ASN A 85 -9.68 11.02 -4.49
CA ASN A 85 -9.13 11.26 -3.17
C ASN A 85 -7.84 10.47 -2.96
N ILE A 86 -6.88 11.06 -2.25
CA ILE A 86 -5.62 10.41 -1.92
C ILE A 86 -5.73 9.84 -0.51
N TRP A 87 -5.48 8.56 -0.40
CA TRP A 87 -5.40 7.86 0.89
C TRP A 87 -3.96 7.66 1.28
N SER A 88 -3.62 7.97 2.51
CA SER A 88 -2.28 7.73 3.06
C SER A 88 -2.35 7.14 4.45
N GLY A 89 -1.47 6.19 4.71
CA GLY A 89 -1.38 5.52 5.99
C GLY A 89 0.02 5.08 6.34
N GLY A 90 0.26 4.98 7.62
CA GLY A 90 1.54 4.59 8.18
C GLY A 90 1.42 4.22 9.66
N TYR A 91 2.37 4.69 10.47
CA TYR A 91 2.42 4.28 11.87
C TYR A 91 1.24 4.81 12.69
N TYR A 92 0.80 6.06 12.47
CA TYR A 92 -0.22 6.66 13.32
C TYR A 92 -1.54 6.71 12.58
N ASN A 93 -2.10 7.19 11.82
CA ASN A 93 -3.48 7.28 11.37
C ASN A 93 -3.64 7.07 9.86
N LEU A 94 -4.79 6.54 9.49
CA LEU A 94 -5.28 6.62 8.13
C LEU A 94 -5.80 8.04 7.84
N LYS A 95 -5.48 8.56 6.66
CA LYS A 95 -5.91 9.88 6.18
C LYS A 95 -6.50 9.75 4.79
N GLU A 96 -7.58 10.46 4.56
CA GLU A 96 -8.14 10.76 3.26
C GLU A 96 -7.89 12.24 2.94
N ILE A 97 -7.30 12.51 1.79
CA ILE A 97 -6.92 13.84 1.36
C ILE A 97 -7.70 14.17 0.09
N ASP A 98 -8.70 15.05 0.20
CA ASP A 98 -9.33 15.68 -0.95
C ASP A 98 -8.41 16.80 -1.44
N TYR A 99 -7.59 16.46 -2.42
CA TYR A 99 -6.59 17.39 -2.96
C TYR A 99 -7.23 18.61 -3.65
N SER A 100 -8.39 18.42 -4.27
CA SER A 100 -9.11 19.48 -4.97
C SER A 100 -9.73 20.52 -4.03
N ARG A 101 -10.29 20.06 -2.91
CA ARG A 101 -10.93 20.90 -1.88
C ARG A 101 -9.96 21.29 -0.76
N LYS A 102 -8.72 20.82 -0.81
CA LYS A 102 -7.72 21.03 0.23
C LYS A 102 -8.23 20.63 1.62
N ASN A 103 -8.92 19.51 1.70
CA ASN A 103 -9.49 18.98 2.92
C ASN A 103 -8.85 17.65 3.30
N ILE A 104 -8.69 17.40 4.60
CA ILE A 104 -8.13 16.16 5.13
C ILE A 104 -9.06 15.61 6.19
N ARG A 105 -9.41 14.34 6.01
CA ARG A 105 -10.17 13.58 6.99
C ARG A 105 -9.29 12.54 7.64
N HIS A 106 -9.42 12.38 8.94
CA HIS A 106 -8.69 11.42 9.76
C HIS A 106 -9.60 10.31 10.24
N PHE A 107 -9.02 9.12 10.36
CA PHE A 107 -9.70 7.94 10.87
C PHE A 107 -8.97 7.49 12.14
N PRO A 108 -9.34 8.05 13.31
CA PRO A 108 -8.68 7.71 14.58
C PRO A 108 -8.92 6.25 14.94
N GLY A 109 -7.92 5.62 15.53
CA GLY A 109 -7.97 4.21 15.91
C GLY A 109 -7.47 3.23 14.87
N LEU A 110 -7.42 3.59 13.58
CA LEU A 110 -6.74 2.83 12.55
C LEU A 110 -5.27 3.23 12.50
N ASN A 111 -4.42 2.42 13.12
CA ASN A 111 -2.97 2.65 13.23
C ASN A 111 -2.18 1.50 12.63
N GLY A 112 -0.88 1.72 12.41
CA GLY A 112 -0.01 0.69 11.85
C GLY A 112 -0.41 0.27 10.44
N ILE A 113 -0.86 1.23 9.62
CA ILE A 113 -1.32 0.98 8.25
C ILE A 113 -0.15 0.54 7.40
N THR A 114 -0.32 -0.57 6.70
CA THR A 114 0.71 -1.18 5.86
C THR A 114 0.29 -1.26 4.39
N ALA A 115 -1.01 -1.44 4.14
CA ALA A 115 -1.58 -1.52 2.81
C ALA A 115 -2.98 -0.88 2.77
N ILE A 116 -3.27 -0.17 1.69
CA ILE A 116 -4.58 0.46 1.44
C ILE A 116 -4.96 0.14 0.01
N ILE A 117 -6.15 -0.43 -0.19
CA ILE A 117 -6.73 -0.59 -1.53
C ILE A 117 -8.22 -0.26 -1.52
N GLU A 118 -8.72 0.23 -2.63
CA GLU A 118 -10.14 0.45 -2.83
C GLU A 118 -10.85 -0.89 -3.06
N LYS A 119 -11.88 -1.18 -2.27
CA LYS A 119 -12.75 -2.33 -2.49
C LYS A 119 -13.81 -1.99 -3.54
N ASP A 120 -14.47 -0.87 -3.36
CA ASP A 120 -15.53 -0.33 -4.23
C ASP A 120 -15.67 1.17 -3.99
N SER A 121 -16.60 1.83 -4.67
CA SER A 121 -16.83 3.28 -4.53
C SER A 121 -17.13 3.74 -3.10
N THR A 122 -17.55 2.85 -2.22
CA THR A 122 -18.00 3.14 -0.85
C THR A 122 -17.08 2.59 0.24
N HIS A 123 -16.23 1.62 -0.07
CA HIS A 123 -15.40 0.93 0.93
C HIS A 123 -13.93 0.84 0.54
N MET A 124 -13.09 0.75 1.58
CA MET A 124 -11.66 0.50 1.49
C MET A 124 -11.27 -0.75 2.29
N TRP A 125 -10.34 -1.54 1.75
CA TRP A 125 -9.61 -2.52 2.52
C TRP A 125 -8.37 -1.88 3.14
N ILE A 126 -8.20 -2.06 4.43
CA ILE A 126 -7.08 -1.52 5.20
C ILE A 126 -6.32 -2.66 5.85
N GLY A 127 -5.13 -2.94 5.33
CA GLY A 127 -4.16 -3.85 5.95
C GLY A 127 -3.34 -3.12 6.99
N THR A 128 -3.15 -3.75 8.14
CA THR A 128 -2.41 -3.16 9.26
C THR A 128 -1.41 -4.16 9.86
N ALA A 129 -0.63 -3.70 10.81
CA ALA A 129 0.23 -4.55 11.63
C ALA A 129 -0.56 -5.49 12.57
N THR A 130 -1.87 -5.28 12.71
CA THR A 130 -2.74 -6.05 13.63
C THR A 130 -3.91 -6.72 12.93
N GLY A 131 -3.99 -6.68 11.59
CA GLY A 131 -4.99 -7.39 10.81
C GLY A 131 -5.63 -6.58 9.70
N LEU A 132 -6.74 -7.11 9.18
CA LEU A 132 -7.51 -6.57 8.07
C LEU A 132 -8.74 -5.84 8.59
N TYR A 133 -8.99 -4.67 8.03
CA TYR A 133 -10.19 -3.89 8.30
C TYR A 133 -10.92 -3.53 7.01
N LEU A 134 -12.24 -3.46 7.08
CA LEU A 134 -13.10 -2.88 6.07
C LEU A 134 -13.59 -1.53 6.57
N LEU A 135 -13.27 -0.47 5.82
CA LEU A 135 -13.66 0.90 6.13
C LEU A 135 -14.74 1.37 5.16
N GLU A 136 -15.83 1.92 5.69
CA GLU A 136 -16.83 2.66 4.93
C GLU A 136 -16.39 4.11 4.76
N LYS A 137 -16.17 4.55 3.51
CA LYS A 137 -15.60 5.86 3.20
C LYS A 137 -16.43 7.02 3.73
N VAL A 138 -17.76 6.96 3.58
CA VAL A 138 -18.67 8.08 3.91
C VAL A 138 -18.74 8.28 5.43
N THR A 139 -19.06 7.23 6.17
CA THR A 139 -19.26 7.32 7.63
C THR A 139 -17.96 7.31 8.41
N GLY A 140 -16.90 6.73 7.83
CA GLY A 140 -15.65 6.48 8.51
C GLY A 140 -15.70 5.33 9.52
N LYS A 141 -16.82 4.60 9.56
CA LYS A 141 -16.92 3.38 10.37
C LYS A 141 -16.06 2.27 9.77
N TYR A 142 -15.41 1.50 10.62
CA TYR A 142 -14.61 0.36 10.19
C TYR A 142 -14.89 -0.86 11.05
N SER A 143 -14.76 -2.02 10.44
CA SER A 143 -14.92 -3.32 11.08
C SER A 143 -13.68 -4.18 10.88
N TYR A 144 -13.33 -4.93 11.90
CA TYR A 144 -12.26 -5.93 11.83
C TYR A 144 -12.75 -7.17 11.08
N ILE A 145 -11.92 -7.71 10.19
CA ILE A 145 -12.17 -8.98 9.49
C ILE A 145 -11.39 -10.07 10.20
N GLN A 146 -12.11 -11.00 10.79
CA GLN A 146 -11.49 -12.14 11.48
C GLN A 146 -10.81 -13.06 10.47
N MET A 147 -9.48 -13.15 10.53
CA MET A 147 -8.68 -14.03 9.70
C MET A 147 -8.40 -15.36 10.42
N PRO A 148 -8.23 -16.48 9.68
CA PRO A 148 -7.99 -17.81 10.27
C PRO A 148 -6.53 -18.06 10.65
N VAL A 149 -5.77 -17.03 11.01
CA VAL A 149 -4.34 -17.09 11.32
C VAL A 149 -4.02 -16.25 12.57
N GLU A 150 -2.97 -16.62 13.28
CA GLU A 150 -2.53 -15.90 14.49
C GLU A 150 -1.60 -14.70 14.17
N SER A 151 -0.92 -14.73 13.01
CA SER A 151 -0.10 -13.62 12.55
C SER A 151 -0.96 -12.64 11.77
N TYR A 152 -0.98 -11.40 12.21
CA TYR A 152 -1.89 -10.38 11.67
C TYR A 152 -1.21 -9.32 10.82
N TYR A 153 0.12 -9.32 10.70
CA TYR A 153 0.82 -8.29 9.96
C TYR A 153 0.63 -8.49 8.45
N ILE A 154 -0.12 -7.58 7.84
CA ILE A 154 -0.38 -7.58 6.40
C ILE A 154 0.67 -6.73 5.71
N TYR A 155 1.37 -7.26 4.72
CA TYR A 155 2.30 -6.49 3.90
C TYR A 155 1.64 -5.90 2.65
N SER A 156 0.76 -6.66 2.04
CA SER A 156 0.17 -6.28 0.76
C SER A 156 -1.24 -6.83 0.58
N LEU A 157 -2.03 -6.10 -0.20
CA LEU A 157 -3.40 -6.46 -0.58
C LEU A 157 -3.55 -6.34 -2.09
N TYR A 158 -4.29 -7.26 -2.69
CA TYR A 158 -4.71 -7.16 -4.08
C TYR A 158 -6.14 -7.72 -4.20
N GLN A 159 -7.05 -6.93 -4.76
CA GLN A 159 -8.39 -7.39 -5.06
C GLN A 159 -8.54 -7.67 -6.56
N ALA A 160 -8.94 -8.91 -6.88
CA ALA A 160 -9.25 -9.30 -8.23
C ALA A 160 -10.69 -8.88 -8.62
N SER A 161 -10.95 -8.84 -9.92
CA SER A 161 -12.26 -8.44 -10.47
C SER A 161 -13.40 -9.41 -10.14
N ASP A 162 -13.07 -10.65 -9.78
CA ASP A 162 -14.04 -11.67 -9.31
C ASP A 162 -14.43 -11.52 -7.83
N GLY A 163 -13.91 -10.50 -7.15
CA GLY A 163 -14.19 -10.22 -5.74
C GLY A 163 -13.28 -10.94 -4.75
N MET A 164 -12.32 -11.74 -5.21
CA MET A 164 -11.32 -12.36 -4.34
C MET A 164 -10.32 -11.31 -3.86
N LEU A 165 -10.07 -11.28 -2.55
CA LEU A 165 -9.04 -10.46 -1.93
C LEU A 165 -7.84 -11.34 -1.57
N TYR A 166 -6.70 -11.04 -2.17
CA TYR A 166 -5.42 -11.67 -1.89
C TYR A 166 -4.66 -10.86 -0.85
N ILE A 167 -4.16 -11.54 0.20
CA ILE A 167 -3.55 -10.92 1.36
C ILE A 167 -2.18 -11.53 1.58
N GLY A 168 -1.13 -10.75 1.33
CA GLY A 168 0.25 -11.12 1.62
C GLY A 168 0.61 -10.75 3.05
N THR A 169 1.13 -11.72 3.80
CA THR A 169 1.36 -11.58 5.23
C THR A 169 2.82 -11.72 5.62
N ASN A 170 3.14 -11.27 6.82
CA ASN A 170 4.37 -11.62 7.52
C ASN A 170 4.16 -12.98 8.20
N ASN A 171 4.91 -13.98 7.76
CA ASN A 171 5.01 -15.31 8.36
C ASN A 171 3.76 -16.21 8.30
N ALA A 172 2.63 -15.75 7.73
CA ALA A 172 1.44 -16.60 7.56
C ALA A 172 1.16 -17.01 6.11
N GLY A 173 1.99 -16.61 5.13
CA GLY A 173 1.79 -16.96 3.73
C GLY A 173 0.74 -16.11 3.04
N LEU A 174 0.04 -16.72 2.08
CA LEU A 174 -1.02 -16.10 1.28
C LEU A 174 -2.39 -16.49 1.82
N LEU A 175 -3.20 -15.49 2.14
CA LEU A 175 -4.63 -15.69 2.38
C LEU A 175 -5.41 -15.22 1.15
N VAL A 176 -6.41 -15.99 0.74
CA VAL A 176 -7.36 -15.62 -0.31
C VAL A 176 -8.76 -15.59 0.32
N TYR A 177 -9.30 -14.39 0.40
CA TYR A 177 -10.59 -14.13 1.02
C TYR A 177 -11.68 -13.98 -0.05
N ASP A 178 -12.63 -14.92 -0.06
CA ASP A 178 -13.85 -14.78 -0.84
C ASP A 178 -14.81 -13.84 -0.10
N THR A 179 -14.87 -12.60 -0.55
CA THR A 179 -15.64 -11.55 0.13
C THR A 179 -17.15 -11.75 0.02
N THR A 180 -17.61 -12.59 -0.90
CA THR A 180 -19.03 -12.89 -1.10
C THR A 180 -19.50 -14.01 -0.17
N LYS A 181 -18.66 -15.03 0.04
CA LYS A 181 -18.95 -16.17 0.90
C LYS A 181 -18.45 -15.99 2.33
N ASN A 182 -17.66 -14.94 2.58
CA ASN A 182 -16.99 -14.70 3.86
C ASN A 182 -16.14 -15.91 4.31
N THR A 183 -15.37 -16.47 3.38
CA THR A 183 -14.51 -17.63 3.61
C THR A 183 -13.09 -17.37 3.18
N PHE A 184 -12.12 -18.01 3.86
CA PHE A 184 -10.71 -17.91 3.55
C PHE A 184 -10.15 -19.23 3.03
N ARG A 185 -9.23 -19.15 2.06
CA ARG A 185 -8.26 -20.19 1.74
C ARG A 185 -6.91 -19.71 2.22
N HIS A 186 -6.12 -20.62 2.80
CA HIS A 186 -4.83 -20.30 3.40
C HIS A 186 -3.73 -21.16 2.80
N TYR A 187 -2.76 -20.53 2.16
CA TYR A 187 -1.61 -21.14 1.50
C TYR A 187 -0.32 -20.75 2.23
N HIS A 188 0.40 -21.76 2.72
CA HIS A 188 1.68 -21.61 3.42
C HIS A 188 2.62 -22.76 3.07
N ARG A 189 3.91 -22.62 3.39
CA ARG A 189 4.96 -23.59 3.01
C ARG A 189 4.67 -25.03 3.38
N ASP A 190 3.93 -25.25 4.46
CA ASP A 190 3.66 -26.61 4.96
C ASP A 190 2.48 -27.30 4.25
N ASN A 191 1.67 -26.57 3.49
CA ASN A 191 0.50 -27.12 2.78
C ASN A 191 0.55 -26.94 1.26
N CYS A 192 1.51 -26.20 0.73
CA CYS A 192 1.64 -25.98 -0.71
C CYS A 192 3.10 -25.68 -1.10
N ALA A 193 3.34 -25.50 -2.40
CA ALA A 193 4.67 -25.20 -2.95
C ALA A 193 5.12 -23.74 -2.80
N LEU A 194 4.50 -22.93 -1.93
CA LEU A 194 4.91 -21.57 -1.68
C LEU A 194 6.33 -21.53 -1.09
N ILE A 195 7.22 -20.70 -1.67
CA ILE A 195 8.65 -20.69 -1.30
C ILE A 195 8.93 -20.04 0.07
N SER A 196 8.09 -19.08 0.49
CA SER A 196 8.21 -18.39 1.79
C SER A 196 6.86 -17.95 2.31
N ASN A 197 6.68 -17.98 3.63
CA ASN A 197 5.49 -17.43 4.29
C ASN A 197 5.52 -15.90 4.44
N ASN A 198 6.67 -15.25 4.14
CA ASN A 198 6.79 -13.79 4.10
C ASN A 198 6.51 -13.28 2.69
N ILE A 199 5.36 -12.65 2.48
CA ILE A 199 4.93 -12.14 1.18
C ILE A 199 4.86 -10.62 1.25
N TYR A 200 5.83 -9.95 0.62
CA TYR A 200 5.99 -8.49 0.69
C TYR A 200 5.08 -7.75 -0.27
N THR A 201 4.87 -8.29 -1.48
CA THR A 201 4.09 -7.61 -2.52
C THR A 201 3.32 -8.62 -3.34
N LEU A 202 2.12 -8.22 -3.76
CA LEU A 202 1.24 -8.93 -4.68
C LEU A 202 1.05 -8.09 -5.94
N LEU A 203 1.16 -8.71 -7.11
CA LEU A 203 0.96 -8.07 -8.41
C LEU A 203 0.25 -9.03 -9.36
N SER A 204 -0.82 -8.59 -10.00
CA SER A 204 -1.47 -9.37 -11.05
C SER A 204 -0.79 -9.17 -12.40
N ASP A 205 -0.77 -10.23 -13.22
CA ASP A 205 -0.37 -10.15 -14.63
C ASP A 205 -1.50 -9.65 -15.56
N GLY A 206 -2.66 -9.33 -15.00
CA GLY A 206 -3.87 -8.96 -15.75
C GLY A 206 -4.58 -10.13 -16.44
N LYS A 207 -4.07 -11.37 -16.31
CA LYS A 207 -4.66 -12.61 -16.87
C LYS A 207 -5.20 -13.55 -15.80
N GLY A 208 -5.18 -13.10 -14.54
CA GLY A 208 -5.67 -13.85 -13.40
C GLY A 208 -4.57 -14.47 -12.54
N ASN A 209 -3.32 -14.47 -12.97
CA ASN A 209 -2.23 -14.98 -12.14
C ASN A 209 -1.71 -13.88 -11.21
N ILE A 210 -1.22 -14.30 -10.04
CA ILE A 210 -0.70 -13.40 -8.99
C ILE A 210 0.78 -13.67 -8.77
N PHE A 211 1.62 -12.67 -9.04
CA PHE A 211 3.02 -12.67 -8.66
C PHE A 211 3.18 -12.24 -7.21
N LEU A 212 4.02 -12.97 -6.49
CA LEU A 212 4.34 -12.73 -5.09
C LEU A 212 5.84 -12.47 -4.96
N SER A 213 6.23 -11.30 -4.45
CA SER A 213 7.60 -11.15 -3.97
C SER A 213 7.68 -11.67 -2.53
N THR A 214 8.63 -12.54 -2.29
CA THR A 214 8.79 -13.21 -0.99
C THR A 214 10.21 -13.03 -0.45
N GLU A 215 10.43 -13.43 0.78
CA GLU A 215 11.78 -13.40 1.39
C GLU A 215 12.80 -14.26 0.64
N HIS A 216 12.36 -15.35 -0.01
CA HIS A 216 13.24 -16.31 -0.67
C HIS A 216 13.17 -16.25 -2.21
N GLY A 217 12.61 -15.20 -2.79
CA GLY A 217 12.51 -15.00 -4.24
C GLY A 217 11.09 -14.70 -4.71
N LEU A 218 10.81 -15.02 -5.96
CA LEU A 218 9.50 -14.80 -6.55
C LEU A 218 8.71 -16.10 -6.63
N SER A 219 7.40 -16.01 -6.39
CA SER A 219 6.44 -17.07 -6.68
C SER A 219 5.34 -16.53 -7.57
N THR A 220 4.76 -17.36 -8.40
CA THR A 220 3.51 -17.08 -9.11
C THR A 220 2.45 -18.03 -8.57
N PHE A 221 1.33 -17.49 -8.14
CA PHE A 221 0.14 -18.25 -7.80
C PHE A 221 -0.81 -18.29 -8.99
N TYR A 222 -1.28 -19.47 -9.34
CA TYR A 222 -2.26 -19.75 -10.37
C TYR A 222 -3.60 -20.09 -9.69
N PRO A 223 -4.53 -19.13 -9.56
CA PRO A 223 -5.76 -19.36 -8.78
C PRO A 223 -6.69 -20.44 -9.34
N ALA A 224 -6.70 -20.62 -10.67
CA ALA A 224 -7.55 -21.62 -11.30
C ALA A 224 -7.14 -23.06 -10.96
N GLU A 225 -5.83 -23.30 -10.84
CA GLU A 225 -5.24 -24.60 -10.50
C GLU A 225 -4.90 -24.74 -9.01
N GLU A 226 -4.98 -23.64 -8.27
CA GLU A 226 -4.53 -23.52 -6.85
C GLU A 226 -3.06 -23.94 -6.66
N THR A 227 -2.19 -23.67 -7.64
CA THR A 227 -0.79 -24.08 -7.65
C THR A 227 0.17 -22.88 -7.60
N PHE A 228 1.40 -23.19 -7.21
CA PHE A 228 2.49 -22.19 -7.18
C PHE A 228 3.64 -22.63 -8.08
N HIS A 229 4.21 -21.65 -8.78
CA HIS A 229 5.50 -21.78 -9.46
C HIS A 229 6.52 -20.82 -8.82
N ASN A 230 7.69 -21.34 -8.45
CA ASN A 230 8.74 -20.57 -7.81
C ASN A 230 9.87 -20.27 -8.79
N TRP A 231 10.27 -19.01 -8.83
CA TRP A 231 11.39 -18.52 -9.64
C TRP A 231 12.62 -18.45 -8.73
N THR A 232 13.36 -19.53 -8.70
CA THR A 232 14.65 -19.62 -8.00
C THR A 232 15.79 -19.58 -9.00
N LYS A 233 16.96 -19.06 -8.58
CA LYS A 233 18.17 -19.14 -9.38
C LYS A 233 18.69 -20.57 -9.40
#